data_4d7f52b92d8db71678d830795547de0b
#
_entry.id   4d7f52b92d8db71678d830795547de0b
#
_cell.length_a   1.000
_cell.length_b   1.000
_cell.length_c   1.000
_cell.angle_alpha   90.00
_cell.angle_beta   90.00
_cell.angle_gamma   90.00
#
_symmetry.space_group_name_H-M   'P 1'
#
loop_
_entity.id
_entity.type
_entity.pdbx_description
1 polymer ?
#
loop_
_entity_poly.entity_id
_entity_poly.type
_entity_poly.pdbx_seq_one_letter_code
_entity_poly.pdbx_strand_id
1 'polypeptide(L)'
;MSCDRDERRTAPSTRRPPSVPDPTIDVSEGQAVIEMELSARYHHSAGAVLGSVYFKMLDDAAFFAANSLEEEFFVLTTSFTTYITRPVSSGRLRAIGKVVNSNKSQFIAESVVYDSNGIEVGRGSGVFIRGKFPLGKALGYSAAHGT
;
A
#
# COMPACT_ATOMS: atom_id res chain seq x y z
N MET A 1 -29.80 35.06 15.47
CA MET A 1 -29.67 33.75 16.09
C MET A 1 -29.04 32.72 15.13
N SER A 2 -29.48 32.69 13.91
CA SER A 2 -28.97 31.72 12.95
C SER A 2 -27.64 32.13 12.32
N CYS A 3 -27.29 33.39 12.35
CA CYS A 3 -26.08 33.92 11.69
C CYS A 3 -24.79 33.40 12.29
N ASP A 4 -24.81 33.13 13.58
CA ASP A 4 -23.61 32.62 14.25
C ASP A 4 -23.20 31.24 13.80
N ARG A 5 -24.13 30.51 13.17
CA ARG A 5 -23.82 29.17 12.70
C ARG A 5 -23.05 29.16 11.40
N ASP A 6 -23.25 30.20 10.60
CA ASP A 6 -22.58 30.28 9.31
C ASP A 6 -21.12 30.65 9.45
N GLU A 7 -20.82 31.47 10.43
CA GLU A 7 -19.45 31.84 10.70
C GLU A 7 -18.60 30.67 11.20
N ARG A 8 -19.27 29.71 11.82
CA ARG A 8 -18.58 28.51 12.30
C ARG A 8 -18.36 27.44 11.25
N ARG A 9 -18.89 27.69 10.08
CA ARG A 9 -18.71 26.81 8.94
C ARG A 9 -17.56 27.25 8.05
N THR A 10 -16.62 27.94 8.59
CA THR A 10 -15.38 28.12 7.86
C THR A 10 -14.87 26.73 7.45
N ALA A 11 -14.49 26.64 6.21
CA ALA A 11 -13.98 25.41 5.64
C ALA A 11 -13.04 24.71 6.61
N PRO A 12 -13.21 23.41 6.82
CA PRO A 12 -12.27 22.69 7.67
C PRO A 12 -10.86 22.98 7.20
N SER A 13 -10.00 23.23 8.14
CA SER A 13 -8.59 23.45 7.85
C SER A 13 -8.10 22.33 6.95
N THR A 14 -7.65 22.68 5.76
CA THR A 14 -7.00 21.72 4.85
C THR A 14 -5.63 21.31 5.35
N ARG A 15 -5.24 21.83 6.52
CA ARG A 15 -3.96 21.47 7.11
C ARG A 15 -3.96 20.02 7.51
N ARG A 16 -3.07 19.28 6.89
CA ARG A 16 -2.71 17.94 7.30
C ARG A 16 -2.27 18.00 8.77
N PRO A 17 -2.73 17.07 9.62
CA PRO A 17 -2.18 16.98 10.97
C PRO A 17 -0.67 16.90 10.88
N PRO A 18 0.07 17.76 11.61
CA PRO A 18 1.52 17.90 11.41
C PRO A 18 2.34 16.68 11.82
N SER A 19 1.72 15.61 12.33
CA SER A 19 2.43 14.54 12.98
C SER A 19 2.41 13.18 12.25
N VAL A 20 1.80 13.09 11.06
CA VAL A 20 1.71 11.80 10.34
C VAL A 20 2.60 11.85 9.12
N PRO A 21 3.78 11.21 9.15
CA PRO A 21 4.63 11.14 7.98
C PRO A 21 3.98 10.31 6.87
N ASP A 22 4.34 10.59 5.64
CA ASP A 22 3.90 9.81 4.49
C ASP A 22 4.45 8.38 4.57
N PRO A 23 3.73 7.40 4.02
CA PRO A 23 4.27 6.06 3.90
C PRO A 23 5.59 6.05 3.13
N THR A 24 6.50 5.20 3.54
CA THR A 24 7.78 5.02 2.85
C THR A 24 7.76 3.72 2.07
N ILE A 25 8.37 3.73 0.90
CA ILE A 25 8.47 2.57 0.03
C ILE A 25 9.93 2.38 -0.34
N ASP A 26 10.46 1.19 -0.07
CA ASP A 26 11.82 0.81 -0.42
C ASP A 26 11.76 -0.43 -1.30
N VAL A 27 12.18 -0.31 -2.55
CA VAL A 27 12.07 -1.36 -3.56
C VAL A 27 13.45 -1.84 -3.95
N SER A 28 13.64 -3.14 -3.94
CA SER A 28 14.82 -3.80 -4.47
C SER A 28 14.38 -4.90 -5.43
N GLU A 29 15.32 -5.59 -6.05
CA GLU A 29 15.00 -6.61 -7.03
C GLU A 29 14.19 -7.76 -6.41
N GLY A 30 12.93 -7.88 -6.83
CA GLY A 30 12.01 -8.92 -6.35
C GLY A 30 11.48 -8.73 -4.95
N GLN A 31 11.70 -7.56 -4.35
CA GLN A 31 11.28 -7.28 -2.98
C GLN A 31 10.88 -5.82 -2.81
N ALA A 32 9.91 -5.57 -1.94
CA ALA A 32 9.53 -4.23 -1.56
C ALA A 32 9.17 -4.19 -0.08
N VAL A 33 9.49 -3.06 0.55
CA VAL A 33 9.14 -2.81 1.95
C VAL A 33 8.36 -1.52 2.02
N ILE A 34 7.19 -1.56 2.63
CA ILE A 34 6.34 -0.38 2.83
C ILE A 34 6.15 -0.21 4.33
N GLU A 35 6.40 1.01 4.81
CA GLU A 35 6.15 1.36 6.21
C GLU A 35 5.16 2.49 6.27
N MET A 36 4.24 2.42 7.22
CA MET A 36 3.22 3.44 7.43
C MET A 36 2.92 3.59 8.90
N GLU A 37 2.86 4.84 9.37
CA GLU A 37 2.37 5.12 10.70
C GLU A 37 0.85 5.15 10.71
N LEU A 38 0.28 4.58 11.76
CA LEU A 38 -1.16 4.54 11.95
C LEU A 38 -1.65 5.84 12.54
N SER A 39 -2.76 6.33 12.01
CA SER A 39 -3.47 7.47 12.57
C SER A 39 -4.94 7.10 12.78
N ALA A 40 -5.65 7.89 13.60
CA ALA A 40 -7.04 7.62 13.91
C ALA A 40 -7.94 7.52 12.68
N ARG A 41 -7.60 8.17 11.57
CA ARG A 41 -8.40 8.12 10.34
C ARG A 41 -8.45 6.75 9.68
N TYR A 42 -7.53 5.84 10.04
CA TYR A 42 -7.51 4.47 9.52
C TYR A 42 -8.27 3.49 10.40
N HIS A 43 -8.85 3.98 11.51
CA HIS A 43 -9.56 3.13 12.44
C HIS A 43 -11.03 3.00 12.09
N HIS A 44 -11.60 1.84 12.37
CA HIS A 44 -13.04 1.67 12.39
C HIS A 44 -13.59 2.05 13.79
N SER A 45 -14.92 1.95 13.96
CA SER A 45 -15.59 2.38 15.18
C SER A 45 -15.12 1.66 16.46
N ALA A 46 -14.53 0.49 16.34
CA ALA A 46 -13.99 -0.27 17.48
C ALA A 46 -12.55 0.11 17.83
N GLY A 47 -11.96 1.10 17.15
CA GLY A 47 -10.62 1.60 17.44
C GLY A 47 -9.47 0.79 16.84
N ALA A 48 -9.75 -0.20 16.03
CA ALA A 48 -8.73 -0.95 15.31
C ALA A 48 -8.64 -0.48 13.85
N VAL A 49 -7.52 -0.74 13.22
CA VAL A 49 -7.27 -0.35 11.83
C VAL A 49 -8.22 -1.09 10.89
N LEU A 50 -8.73 -0.35 9.88
CA LEU A 50 -9.60 -0.92 8.87
C LEU A 50 -8.90 -2.02 8.08
N GLY A 51 -9.63 -3.10 7.75
CA GLY A 51 -9.10 -4.19 6.95
C GLY A 51 -8.58 -3.76 5.58
N SER A 52 -9.16 -2.71 5.01
CA SER A 52 -8.71 -2.14 3.75
C SER A 52 -7.28 -1.61 3.80
N VAL A 53 -6.82 -1.16 4.97
CA VAL A 53 -5.44 -0.70 5.15
C VAL A 53 -4.47 -1.88 5.05
N TYR A 54 -4.80 -3.00 5.69
CA TYR A 54 -3.99 -4.23 5.57
C TYR A 54 -3.91 -4.69 4.12
N PHE A 55 -5.07 -4.77 3.47
CA PHE A 55 -5.13 -5.20 2.07
C PHE A 55 -4.26 -4.32 1.19
N LYS A 56 -4.41 -3.00 1.32
CA LYS A 56 -3.65 -2.07 0.49
C LYS A 56 -2.16 -2.20 0.71
N MET A 57 -1.71 -2.29 1.94
CA MET A 57 -0.28 -2.45 2.23
C MET A 57 0.27 -3.76 1.69
N LEU A 58 -0.47 -4.84 1.86
CA LEU A 58 -0.07 -6.16 1.40
C LEU A 58 -0.03 -6.24 -0.12
N ASP A 59 -1.08 -5.75 -0.78
CA ASP A 59 -1.14 -5.71 -2.24
C ASP A 59 -0.05 -4.82 -2.81
N ASP A 60 0.12 -3.62 -2.28
CA ASP A 60 1.14 -2.69 -2.76
C ASP A 60 2.56 -3.26 -2.60
N ALA A 61 2.86 -3.87 -1.46
CA ALA A 61 4.18 -4.45 -1.23
C ALA A 61 4.46 -5.60 -2.23
N ALA A 62 3.49 -6.46 -2.45
CA ALA A 62 3.61 -7.53 -3.43
C ALA A 62 3.70 -6.98 -4.86
N PHE A 63 2.89 -5.98 -5.17
CA PHE A 63 2.88 -5.32 -6.48
C PHE A 63 4.23 -4.68 -6.80
N PHE A 64 4.78 -3.89 -5.89
CA PHE A 64 6.07 -3.25 -6.12
C PHE A 64 7.21 -4.26 -6.23
N ALA A 65 7.12 -5.36 -5.48
CA ALA A 65 8.08 -6.45 -5.62
C ALA A 65 8.03 -7.06 -7.02
N ALA A 66 6.84 -7.35 -7.52
CA ALA A 66 6.64 -7.88 -8.87
C ALA A 66 7.09 -6.87 -9.94
N ASN A 67 6.67 -5.61 -9.77
CA ASN A 67 6.99 -4.56 -10.72
C ASN A 67 8.50 -4.30 -10.82
N SER A 68 9.25 -4.54 -9.76
CA SER A 68 10.71 -4.37 -9.78
C SER A 68 11.41 -5.32 -10.74
N LEU A 69 10.77 -6.43 -11.09
CA LEU A 69 11.32 -7.42 -12.03
C LEU A 69 10.84 -7.21 -13.47
N GLU A 70 9.92 -6.25 -13.69
CA GLU A 70 9.37 -5.97 -15.00
C GLU A 70 9.87 -4.61 -15.49
N GLU A 71 10.63 -4.59 -16.57
CA GLU A 71 11.22 -3.36 -17.10
C GLU A 71 10.46 -2.75 -18.26
N GLU A 72 9.64 -3.54 -18.95
CA GLU A 72 9.03 -3.10 -20.22
C GLU A 72 7.55 -2.77 -20.09
N PHE A 73 6.80 -3.49 -19.29
CA PHE A 73 5.34 -3.40 -19.25
C PHE A 73 4.83 -3.09 -17.87
N PHE A 74 3.61 -2.55 -17.81
CA PHE A 74 2.89 -2.45 -16.54
C PHE A 74 2.56 -3.83 -16.01
N VAL A 75 2.64 -3.96 -14.71
CA VAL A 75 2.19 -5.14 -13.98
C VAL A 75 0.77 -4.85 -13.45
N LEU A 76 -0.10 -5.82 -13.59
CA LEU A 76 -1.49 -5.71 -13.17
C LEU A 76 -1.82 -6.81 -12.16
N THR A 77 -2.46 -6.44 -11.07
CA THR A 77 -2.96 -7.42 -10.09
C THR A 77 -4.19 -8.11 -10.66
N THR A 78 -4.14 -9.40 -10.82
CA THR A 78 -5.30 -10.18 -11.27
C THR A 78 -6.03 -10.87 -10.13
N SER A 79 -5.32 -11.20 -9.06
CA SER A 79 -5.94 -11.73 -7.86
C SER A 79 -5.05 -11.42 -6.66
N PHE A 80 -5.66 -11.24 -5.51
CA PHE A 80 -4.93 -11.07 -4.26
C PHE A 80 -5.76 -11.59 -3.10
N THR A 81 -5.22 -12.51 -2.34
CA THR A 81 -5.85 -13.08 -1.16
C THR A 81 -5.18 -12.51 0.08
N THR A 82 -5.98 -11.97 0.98
CA THR A 82 -5.50 -11.33 2.20
C THR A 82 -6.02 -12.08 3.43
N TYR A 83 -5.11 -12.32 4.37
CA TYR A 83 -5.44 -12.85 5.68
C TYR A 83 -5.06 -11.83 6.73
N ILE A 84 -6.03 -11.41 7.53
CA ILE A 84 -5.81 -10.50 8.65
C ILE A 84 -5.85 -11.36 9.90
N THR A 85 -4.72 -11.44 10.58
CA THR A 85 -4.57 -12.39 11.67
C THR A 85 -4.67 -11.75 13.05
N ARG A 86 -4.41 -10.45 13.15
CA ARG A 86 -4.46 -9.71 14.40
C ARG A 86 -4.92 -8.26 14.19
N PRO A 87 -5.75 -7.72 15.09
CA PRO A 87 -6.05 -6.29 15.05
C PRO A 87 -4.85 -5.47 15.51
N VAL A 88 -4.71 -4.27 14.96
CA VAL A 88 -3.70 -3.30 15.39
C VAL A 88 -4.41 -1.96 15.53
N SER A 89 -4.11 -1.23 16.59
CA SER A 89 -4.76 0.06 16.84
C SER A 89 -3.81 1.24 16.87
N SER A 90 -2.51 1.01 16.98
CA SER A 90 -1.54 2.10 17.04
C SER A 90 -0.16 1.64 16.60
N GLY A 91 0.72 2.60 16.41
CA GLY A 91 2.11 2.35 16.06
C GLY A 91 2.34 2.38 14.57
N ARG A 92 3.28 1.61 14.12
CA ARG A 92 3.71 1.53 12.73
C ARG A 92 3.44 0.15 12.16
N LEU A 93 2.97 0.10 10.92
CA LEU A 93 2.87 -1.14 10.16
C LEU A 93 4.00 -1.20 9.14
N ARG A 94 4.55 -2.39 8.96
CA ARG A 94 5.59 -2.65 7.98
C ARG A 94 5.20 -3.86 7.15
N ALA A 95 5.03 -3.66 5.86
CA ALA A 95 4.71 -4.74 4.92
C ALA A 95 5.95 -5.07 4.09
N ILE A 96 6.24 -6.35 3.96
CA ILE A 96 7.34 -6.85 3.13
C ILE A 96 6.76 -7.73 2.05
N GLY A 97 6.98 -7.34 0.79
CA GLY A 97 6.56 -8.09 -0.38
C GLY A 97 7.74 -8.77 -1.05
N LYS A 98 7.49 -9.97 -1.59
CA LYS A 98 8.51 -10.78 -2.23
C LYS A 98 7.93 -11.55 -3.39
N VAL A 99 8.61 -11.52 -4.53
CA VAL A 99 8.27 -12.42 -5.63
C VAL A 99 8.76 -13.82 -5.28
N VAL A 100 7.85 -14.78 -5.34
CA VAL A 100 8.14 -16.18 -5.02
C VAL A 100 8.13 -17.08 -6.25
N ASN A 101 7.55 -16.61 -7.35
CA ASN A 101 7.56 -17.33 -8.61
C ASN A 101 7.42 -16.34 -9.76
N SER A 102 8.13 -16.59 -10.85
CA SER A 102 8.11 -15.74 -12.03
C SER A 102 8.21 -16.60 -13.27
N ASN A 103 7.37 -16.30 -14.26
CA ASN A 103 7.45 -16.91 -15.58
C ASN A 103 7.16 -15.87 -16.67
N LYS A 104 7.01 -16.31 -17.92
CA LYS A 104 6.82 -15.39 -19.05
C LYS A 104 5.56 -14.55 -18.96
N SER A 105 4.51 -15.06 -18.32
CA SER A 105 3.20 -14.42 -18.31
C SER A 105 2.87 -13.73 -16.99
N GLN A 106 3.43 -14.18 -15.88
CA GLN A 106 2.98 -13.72 -14.58
C GLN A 106 4.07 -13.81 -13.51
N PHE A 107 3.81 -13.08 -12.42
CA PHE A 107 4.53 -13.19 -11.16
C PHE A 107 3.58 -13.64 -10.08
N ILE A 108 4.06 -14.48 -9.17
CA ILE A 108 3.38 -14.72 -7.90
C ILE A 108 4.22 -14.05 -6.84
N ALA A 109 3.60 -13.18 -6.05
CA ALA A 109 4.26 -12.46 -4.98
C ALA A 109 3.47 -12.59 -3.70
N GLU A 110 4.17 -12.70 -2.61
CA GLU A 110 3.61 -12.79 -1.27
C GLU A 110 4.02 -11.58 -0.47
N SER A 111 3.21 -11.23 0.52
CA SER A 111 3.54 -10.15 1.43
C SER A 111 3.11 -10.52 2.85
N VAL A 112 3.79 -9.91 3.80
CA VAL A 112 3.50 -10.07 5.23
C VAL A 112 3.57 -8.69 5.85
N VAL A 113 2.62 -8.39 6.74
CA VAL A 113 2.62 -7.13 7.47
C VAL A 113 2.86 -7.40 8.96
N TYR A 114 3.73 -6.57 9.53
CA TYR A 114 4.16 -6.65 10.92
C TYR A 114 3.77 -5.38 11.67
N ASP A 115 3.50 -5.52 12.95
CA ASP A 115 3.28 -4.36 13.83
C ASP A 115 4.62 -3.79 14.35
N SER A 116 4.54 -2.79 15.23
CA SER A 116 5.72 -2.14 15.79
C SER A 116 6.61 -3.07 16.61
N ASN A 117 6.05 -4.17 17.09
CA ASN A 117 6.78 -5.16 17.88
C ASN A 117 7.37 -6.30 17.02
N GLY A 118 7.20 -6.20 15.71
CA GLY A 118 7.66 -7.24 14.80
C GLY A 118 6.77 -8.47 14.74
N ILE A 119 5.55 -8.39 15.25
CA ILE A 119 4.59 -9.49 15.24
C ILE A 119 3.81 -9.45 13.92
N GLU A 120 3.70 -10.59 13.25
CA GLU A 120 2.90 -10.71 12.05
C GLU A 120 1.42 -10.47 12.36
N VAL A 121 0.80 -9.56 11.65
CA VAL A 121 -0.61 -9.20 11.85
C VAL A 121 -1.46 -9.43 10.61
N GLY A 122 -0.84 -9.76 9.48
CA GLY A 122 -1.53 -10.10 8.25
C GLY A 122 -0.57 -10.62 7.20
N ARG A 123 -1.12 -11.33 6.23
CA ARG A 123 -0.35 -11.80 5.08
C ARG A 123 -1.23 -11.96 3.87
N GLY A 124 -0.60 -12.01 2.71
CA GLY A 124 -1.32 -12.17 1.48
C GLY A 124 -0.46 -12.75 0.38
N SER A 125 -1.14 -13.17 -0.67
CA SER A 125 -0.51 -13.71 -1.87
C SER A 125 -1.31 -13.27 -3.08
N GLY A 126 -0.62 -12.88 -4.14
CA GLY A 126 -1.27 -12.40 -5.34
C GLY A 126 -0.63 -12.87 -6.61
N VAL A 127 -1.41 -12.78 -7.69
CA VAL A 127 -0.95 -13.03 -9.04
C VAL A 127 -0.94 -11.70 -9.79
N PHE A 128 0.19 -11.42 -10.41
CA PHE A 128 0.45 -10.17 -11.13
C PHE A 128 0.86 -10.52 -12.55
N ILE A 129 0.14 -9.99 -13.53
CA ILE A 129 0.43 -10.27 -14.93
C ILE A 129 1.14 -9.09 -15.58
N ARG A 130 1.92 -9.37 -16.61
CA ARG A 130 2.48 -8.33 -17.47
C ARG A 130 1.38 -7.76 -18.32
N GLY A 131 1.19 -6.44 -18.24
CA GLY A 131 0.22 -5.74 -19.05
C GLY A 131 0.67 -5.65 -20.50
N LYS A 132 -0.25 -5.24 -21.36
CA LYS A 132 0.02 -5.07 -22.79
C LYS A 132 0.60 -3.71 -23.14
N PHE A 133 0.55 -2.76 -22.20
CA PHE A 133 1.03 -1.40 -22.43
C PHE A 133 2.46 -1.26 -21.95
N PRO A 134 3.38 -0.78 -22.82
CA PRO A 134 4.75 -0.47 -22.40
C PRO A 134 4.76 0.64 -21.35
N LEU A 135 5.63 0.53 -20.36
CA LEU A 135 5.75 1.52 -19.29
C LEU A 135 6.01 2.93 -19.82
N GLY A 136 6.91 3.08 -20.77
CA GLY A 136 7.30 4.38 -21.30
C GLY A 136 6.24 5.08 -22.14
N LYS A 137 5.16 4.40 -22.51
CA LYS A 137 4.08 4.95 -23.34
C LYS A 137 2.77 5.14 -22.59
N ALA A 138 2.70 4.73 -21.35
CA ALA A 138 1.48 4.83 -20.58
C ALA A 138 1.26 6.25 -20.06
N LEU A 139 0.00 6.62 -19.99
CA LEU A 139 -0.39 7.93 -19.47
C LEU A 139 0.09 8.10 -18.03
N GLY A 140 0.73 9.22 -17.77
CA GLY A 140 1.21 9.55 -16.45
C GLY A 140 2.50 8.87 -16.04
N TYR A 141 3.01 7.97 -16.86
CA TYR A 141 4.30 7.35 -16.58
C TYR A 141 5.40 8.17 -17.24
N SER A 142 6.13 8.90 -16.46
CA SER A 142 7.15 9.82 -16.95
C SER A 142 8.47 9.07 -17.19
N ALA A 143 9.22 9.54 -18.18
CA ALA A 143 10.57 9.03 -18.45
C ALA A 143 11.51 9.19 -17.25
N ALA A 144 11.22 10.12 -16.37
CA ALA A 144 12.00 10.31 -15.14
C ALA A 144 11.88 9.13 -14.17
N HIS A 145 10.83 8.33 -14.29
CA HIS A 145 10.65 7.15 -13.47
C HIS A 145 11.23 5.89 -14.11
N GLY A 146 11.56 5.97 -15.38
CA GLY A 146 12.06 4.82 -16.13
C GLY A 146 13.58 4.66 -16.12
N THR A 147 14.26 5.53 -15.45
CA THR A 147 15.72 5.47 -15.40
C THR A 147 16.23 4.71 -14.22
#